data_c0cf330937f966f5f155e3c568d1724f
#
_entry.id   c0cf330937f966f5f155e3c568d1724f
#
_cell.length_a   1.000
_cell.length_b   1.000
_cell.length_c   1.000
_cell.angle_alpha   90.00
_cell.angle_beta   90.00
_cell.angle_gamma   90.00
#
_symmetry.space_group_name_H-M   'P 1'
#
loop_
_entity.id
_entity.type
_entity.pdbx_description
1 polymer ?
#
loop_
_entity_poly.entity_id
_entity_poly.type
_entity_poly.pdbx_seq_one_letter_code
_entity_poly.pdbx_strand_id
1 'polypeptide(L)'
;YAAADSKLTQFNIGADELPYGVWRESPLCMDNLQPNTTLSDLYDANIFRLKGILSKHGVLLSGWEDFLLERSEKSQSETTIKSEHYNYEVIPYVWNNIWGGGREDMNYKFANLGFKTVMSNSSAFYFDMANDRDMDSHGLNWSGYVDYFDTWAVDPEHIFGNVTLNEKHQISSDYISKKERLAPSNRTNLVGIQSQLFGETVGNEKVLNEMLLPNLLVFAERAWSSRPSWNTLQGEKQKAPMLKEWNVFLNTLGQRALPFLNHHYKDLNIHLPKPGGIIENDTLRVRTLFPGLKVRYTLDGSLPNSSSKTYQNPLTIKQDDHVVLRAFDTNNSGGNAIEVVR
;
A
#
# COMPACT_ATOMS: atom_id res chain seq x y z
N TYR A 1 12.19 8.65 25.17
CA TYR A 1 11.51 9.92 24.95
C TYR A 1 12.10 11.01 25.85
N ALA A 2 12.22 10.79 27.19
CA ALA A 2 12.82 11.76 28.09
C ALA A 2 14.24 12.17 27.69
N ALA A 3 15.06 11.20 27.25
CA ALA A 3 16.42 11.46 26.77
C ALA A 3 16.49 12.27 25.46
N ALA A 4 15.39 12.31 24.70
CA ALA A 4 15.27 13.09 23.46
C ALA A 4 14.50 14.40 23.65
N ASP A 5 14.21 14.77 24.91
CA ASP A 5 13.36 15.92 25.29
C ASP A 5 12.02 15.95 24.51
N SER A 6 11.46 14.77 24.28
CA SER A 6 10.24 14.58 23.50
C SER A 6 9.16 13.93 24.35
N LYS A 7 7.93 14.42 24.21
CA LYS A 7 6.76 13.87 24.93
C LYS A 7 6.11 12.78 24.09
N LEU A 8 5.92 11.59 24.68
CA LEU A 8 5.07 10.56 24.08
C LEU A 8 3.61 10.99 24.18
N THR A 9 2.95 11.17 23.05
CA THR A 9 1.55 11.59 22.99
C THR A 9 0.60 10.46 22.61
N GLN A 10 1.11 9.42 21.97
CA GLN A 10 0.35 8.29 21.44
C GLN A 10 1.19 7.02 21.52
N PHE A 11 0.55 5.90 21.81
CA PHE A 11 1.18 4.58 21.82
C PHE A 11 0.30 3.57 21.09
N ASN A 12 0.86 2.94 20.05
CA ASN A 12 0.18 1.89 19.29
C ASN A 12 0.41 0.54 19.99
N ILE A 13 -0.67 -0.15 20.32
CA ILE A 13 -0.64 -1.44 21.03
C ILE A 13 -0.70 -2.65 20.09
N GLY A 14 -0.69 -2.46 18.77
CA GLY A 14 -0.97 -3.51 17.80
C GLY A 14 -2.45 -3.89 17.84
N ALA A 15 -2.77 -5.01 18.45
CA ALA A 15 -4.13 -5.51 18.68
C ALA A 15 -4.87 -6.00 17.42
N ASP A 16 -4.14 -6.33 16.37
CA ASP A 16 -4.62 -6.94 15.14
C ASP A 16 -4.81 -8.45 15.31
N GLU A 17 -5.70 -9.00 14.50
CA GLU A 17 -5.83 -10.42 14.15
C GLU A 17 -5.65 -11.43 15.29
N LEU A 18 -6.13 -11.14 16.51
CA LEU A 18 -6.09 -12.14 17.56
C LEU A 18 -6.81 -13.41 17.08
N PRO A 19 -6.11 -14.55 16.94
CA PRO A 19 -6.71 -15.75 16.42
C PRO A 19 -7.91 -16.21 17.26
N TYR A 20 -8.99 -16.58 16.58
CA TYR A 20 -10.17 -17.08 17.28
C TYR A 20 -9.82 -18.31 18.13
N GLY A 21 -10.24 -18.30 19.39
CA GLY A 21 -10.05 -19.41 20.31
C GLY A 21 -8.65 -19.56 20.93
N VAL A 22 -7.72 -18.62 20.65
CA VAL A 22 -6.33 -18.67 21.15
C VAL A 22 -6.23 -18.83 22.68
N TRP A 23 -7.20 -18.36 23.44
CA TRP A 23 -7.22 -18.49 24.90
C TRP A 23 -8.16 -19.61 25.42
N ARG A 24 -8.89 -20.25 24.52
CA ARG A 24 -9.92 -21.26 24.90
C ARG A 24 -9.33 -22.48 25.60
N GLU A 25 -8.11 -22.85 25.24
CA GLU A 25 -7.42 -23.99 25.83
C GLU A 25 -6.47 -23.59 26.99
N SER A 26 -6.43 -22.32 27.33
CA SER A 26 -5.62 -21.83 28.45
C SER A 26 -6.38 -22.02 29.78
N PRO A 27 -5.94 -22.91 30.69
CA PRO A 27 -6.58 -23.07 31.99
C PRO A 27 -6.66 -21.74 32.76
N LEU A 28 -5.58 -20.96 32.73
CA LEU A 28 -5.52 -19.66 33.39
C LEU A 28 -6.59 -18.68 32.89
N CYS A 29 -6.82 -18.65 31.57
CA CYS A 29 -7.87 -17.79 31.00
C CYS A 29 -9.26 -18.30 31.37
N MET A 30 -9.48 -19.61 31.27
CA MET A 30 -10.78 -20.22 31.58
C MET A 30 -11.15 -20.12 33.07
N ASP A 31 -10.18 -20.32 33.97
CA ASP A 31 -10.38 -20.20 35.41
C ASP A 31 -10.67 -18.76 35.86
N ASN A 32 -10.23 -17.76 35.10
CA ASN A 32 -10.47 -16.34 35.37
C ASN A 32 -11.69 -15.76 34.65
N LEU A 33 -12.35 -16.52 33.74
CA LEU A 33 -13.60 -16.08 33.13
C LEU A 33 -14.72 -16.06 34.19
N GLN A 34 -15.33 -14.88 34.36
CA GLN A 34 -16.51 -14.76 35.23
C GLN A 34 -17.73 -15.44 34.56
N PRO A 35 -18.71 -15.89 35.31
CA PRO A 35 -19.96 -16.40 34.75
C PRO A 35 -20.56 -15.40 33.76
N ASN A 36 -20.95 -15.89 32.58
CA ASN A 36 -21.52 -15.11 31.47
C ASN A 36 -20.53 -14.15 30.73
N THR A 37 -19.23 -14.27 30.96
CA THR A 37 -18.23 -13.57 30.15
C THR A 37 -17.69 -14.45 29.03
N THR A 38 -17.27 -13.83 27.95
CA THR A 38 -16.71 -14.47 26.74
C THR A 38 -15.21 -14.20 26.64
N LEU A 39 -14.54 -14.89 25.73
CA LEU A 39 -13.15 -14.56 25.40
C LEU A 39 -13.02 -13.18 24.75
N SER A 40 -14.07 -12.69 24.09
CA SER A 40 -14.11 -11.30 23.59
C SER A 40 -14.10 -10.31 24.74
N ASP A 41 -14.85 -10.56 25.81
CA ASP A 41 -14.85 -9.69 26.99
C ASP A 41 -13.48 -9.67 27.68
N LEU A 42 -12.77 -10.80 27.69
CA LEU A 42 -11.40 -10.86 28.22
C LEU A 42 -10.43 -10.01 27.38
N TYR A 43 -10.57 -10.06 26.07
CA TYR A 43 -9.79 -9.21 25.17
C TYR A 43 -10.08 -7.72 25.43
N ASP A 44 -11.35 -7.35 25.47
CA ASP A 44 -11.77 -5.96 25.72
C ASP A 44 -11.29 -5.47 27.09
N ALA A 45 -11.36 -6.30 28.12
CA ALA A 45 -10.83 -5.99 29.46
C ALA A 45 -9.32 -5.69 29.42
N ASN A 46 -8.54 -6.43 28.60
CA ASN A 46 -7.12 -6.16 28.41
C ASN A 46 -6.89 -4.79 27.70
N ILE A 47 -7.64 -4.49 26.65
CA ILE A 47 -7.56 -3.20 25.96
C ILE A 47 -7.91 -2.04 26.92
N PHE A 48 -9.00 -2.17 27.71
CA PHE A 48 -9.37 -1.17 28.71
C PHE A 48 -8.29 -0.96 29.78
N ARG A 49 -7.64 -2.05 30.22
CA ARG A 49 -6.51 -1.96 31.15
C ARG A 49 -5.34 -1.18 30.56
N LEU A 50 -4.95 -1.47 29.31
CA LEU A 50 -3.89 -0.74 28.61
C LEU A 50 -4.26 0.73 28.41
N LYS A 51 -5.49 1.04 27.99
CA LYS A 51 -5.99 2.41 27.90
C LYS A 51 -5.89 3.13 29.25
N GLY A 52 -6.30 2.50 30.33
CA GLY A 52 -6.21 3.06 31.67
C GLY A 52 -4.78 3.35 32.13
N ILE A 53 -3.81 2.52 31.75
CA ILE A 53 -2.39 2.76 32.01
C ILE A 53 -1.91 3.98 31.23
N LEU A 54 -2.15 4.01 29.91
CA LEU A 54 -1.70 5.09 29.02
C LEU A 54 -2.31 6.44 29.42
N SER A 55 -3.60 6.47 29.75
CA SER A 55 -4.32 7.69 30.18
C SER A 55 -3.72 8.33 31.42
N LYS A 56 -3.21 7.55 32.40
CA LYS A 56 -2.50 8.07 33.58
C LYS A 56 -1.25 8.86 33.24
N HIS A 57 -0.67 8.60 32.07
CA HIS A 57 0.51 9.29 31.56
C HIS A 57 0.18 10.36 30.51
N GLY A 58 -1.09 10.62 30.24
CA GLY A 58 -1.55 11.56 29.21
C GLY A 58 -1.20 11.09 27.79
N VAL A 59 -1.13 9.78 27.58
CA VAL A 59 -0.82 9.13 26.29
C VAL A 59 -2.11 8.53 25.71
N LEU A 60 -2.40 8.83 24.45
CA LEU A 60 -3.52 8.23 23.73
C LEU A 60 -3.21 6.80 23.32
N LEU A 61 -4.19 5.91 23.48
CA LEU A 61 -4.11 4.56 22.93
C LEU A 61 -4.42 4.61 21.43
N SER A 62 -3.61 3.92 20.64
CA SER A 62 -3.89 3.59 19.26
C SER A 62 -3.65 2.11 18.98
N GLY A 63 -4.14 1.62 17.88
CA GLY A 63 -3.95 0.22 17.45
C GLY A 63 -4.63 -0.02 16.10
N TRP A 64 -4.49 -1.22 15.58
CA TRP A 64 -5.22 -1.63 14.39
C TRP A 64 -6.71 -1.70 14.67
N GLU A 65 -7.56 -1.38 13.68
CA GLU A 65 -9.01 -1.24 13.86
C GLU A 65 -9.69 -2.41 14.54
N ASP A 66 -9.08 -3.59 14.52
CA ASP A 66 -9.64 -4.84 15.07
C ASP A 66 -10.06 -4.74 16.53
N PHE A 67 -9.39 -3.91 17.34
CA PHE A 67 -9.76 -3.76 18.74
C PHE A 67 -11.10 -3.01 18.96
N LEU A 68 -11.55 -2.29 17.94
CA LEU A 68 -12.83 -1.56 17.94
C LEU A 68 -13.95 -2.31 17.21
N LEU A 69 -13.67 -3.47 16.62
CA LEU A 69 -14.66 -4.26 15.91
C LEU A 69 -15.22 -5.36 16.80
N GLU A 70 -16.53 -5.58 16.69
CA GLU A 70 -17.15 -6.74 17.32
C GLU A 70 -16.57 -8.01 16.73
N ARG A 71 -16.28 -8.99 17.58
CA ARG A 71 -15.78 -10.29 17.17
C ARG A 71 -16.91 -11.27 17.06
N SER A 72 -17.11 -11.86 15.90
CA SER A 72 -18.04 -12.96 15.68
C SER A 72 -17.31 -14.28 15.55
N GLU A 73 -17.87 -15.32 16.14
CA GLU A 73 -17.42 -16.69 15.97
C GLU A 73 -17.61 -17.20 14.53
N LYS A 74 -18.40 -16.51 13.72
CA LYS A 74 -18.89 -17.01 12.44
C LYS A 74 -18.37 -16.27 11.22
N SER A 75 -17.79 -15.08 11.38
CA SER A 75 -17.37 -14.27 10.24
C SER A 75 -16.19 -13.37 10.57
N GLN A 76 -15.16 -13.38 9.72
CA GLN A 76 -14.08 -12.40 9.74
C GLN A 76 -14.47 -11.06 9.05
N SER A 77 -15.67 -10.99 8.48
CA SER A 77 -16.19 -9.81 7.77
C SER A 77 -16.99 -8.86 8.65
N GLU A 78 -16.80 -8.91 9.96
CA GLU A 78 -17.51 -8.05 10.90
C GLU A 78 -17.17 -6.58 10.65
N THR A 79 -18.23 -5.79 10.59
CA THR A 79 -18.15 -4.35 10.32
C THR A 79 -18.78 -3.50 11.42
N THR A 80 -19.24 -4.12 12.51
CA THR A 80 -19.85 -3.44 13.64
C THR A 80 -18.77 -2.86 14.53
N ILE A 81 -18.87 -1.55 14.79
CA ILE A 81 -17.91 -0.80 15.58
C ILE A 81 -18.41 -0.68 17.03
N LYS A 82 -17.55 -1.02 17.99
CA LYS A 82 -17.79 -0.88 19.46
C LYS A 82 -17.57 0.57 19.93
N SER A 83 -18.25 1.54 19.34
CA SER A 83 -18.01 2.97 19.57
C SER A 83 -18.30 3.42 21.01
N GLU A 84 -19.28 2.83 21.67
CA GLU A 84 -19.74 3.17 23.03
C GLU A 84 -18.73 2.83 24.13
N HIS A 85 -17.82 1.88 23.89
CA HIS A 85 -16.87 1.42 24.90
C HIS A 85 -15.65 2.32 25.07
N TYR A 86 -15.36 3.17 24.11
CA TYR A 86 -14.06 3.88 24.05
C TYR A 86 -14.16 5.40 24.14
N ASN A 87 -15.36 5.96 24.18
CA ASN A 87 -15.62 7.42 24.27
C ASN A 87 -14.77 8.23 23.27
N TYR A 88 -14.48 7.66 22.11
CA TYR A 88 -13.68 8.28 21.03
C TYR A 88 -12.25 8.72 21.42
N GLU A 89 -11.74 8.30 22.60
CA GLU A 89 -10.40 8.63 23.10
C GLU A 89 -9.34 7.61 22.69
N VAL A 90 -9.48 7.06 21.49
CA VAL A 90 -8.54 6.10 20.89
C VAL A 90 -8.39 6.41 19.41
N ILE A 91 -7.29 5.96 18.81
CA ILE A 91 -6.98 6.21 17.40
C ILE A 91 -6.85 4.87 16.66
N PRO A 92 -7.89 4.45 15.92
CA PRO A 92 -7.79 3.28 15.06
C PRO A 92 -6.91 3.56 13.83
N TYR A 93 -6.02 2.59 13.53
CA TYR A 93 -5.29 2.48 12.27
C TYR A 93 -6.00 1.46 11.40
N VAL A 94 -6.60 1.93 10.31
CA VAL A 94 -7.46 1.10 9.45
C VAL A 94 -6.65 0.52 8.31
N TRP A 95 -6.49 -0.79 8.31
CA TRP A 95 -5.64 -1.52 7.37
C TRP A 95 -6.43 -2.39 6.40
N ASN A 96 -7.52 -3.02 6.86
CA ASN A 96 -8.24 -4.02 6.08
C ASN A 96 -9.24 -3.37 5.12
N ASN A 97 -8.73 -2.99 3.96
CA ASN A 97 -9.55 -2.40 2.91
C ASN A 97 -9.44 -3.20 1.59
N ILE A 98 -9.28 -4.51 1.67
CA ILE A 98 -9.23 -5.38 0.49
C ILE A 98 -10.44 -5.08 -0.39
N TRP A 99 -10.20 -4.74 -1.64
CA TRP A 99 -11.25 -4.38 -2.57
C TRP A 99 -12.21 -5.56 -2.81
N GLY A 100 -13.52 -5.33 -2.59
CA GLY A 100 -14.55 -6.37 -2.59
C GLY A 100 -14.70 -7.11 -1.26
N GLY A 101 -13.85 -6.82 -0.26
CA GLY A 101 -13.84 -7.46 1.05
C GLY A 101 -14.88 -6.95 2.04
N GLY A 102 -15.53 -5.82 1.75
CA GLY A 102 -16.63 -5.29 2.58
C GLY A 102 -16.21 -4.20 3.57
N ARG A 103 -14.91 -4.00 3.81
CA ARG A 103 -14.37 -3.05 4.81
C ARG A 103 -13.72 -1.80 4.20
N GLU A 104 -13.85 -1.56 2.93
CA GLU A 104 -13.16 -0.47 2.23
C GLU A 104 -13.51 0.92 2.78
N ASP A 105 -14.72 1.08 3.32
CA ASP A 105 -15.24 2.31 3.89
C ASP A 105 -14.98 2.47 5.41
N MET A 106 -14.26 1.55 6.03
CA MET A 106 -14.09 1.52 7.50
C MET A 106 -13.44 2.80 8.04
N ASN A 107 -12.46 3.38 7.32
CA ASN A 107 -11.89 4.68 7.69
C ASN A 107 -12.97 5.77 7.80
N TYR A 108 -13.93 5.78 6.89
CA TYR A 108 -15.00 6.78 6.89
C TYR A 108 -16.02 6.51 7.98
N LYS A 109 -16.34 5.26 8.24
CA LYS A 109 -17.21 4.87 9.36
C LYS A 109 -16.64 5.35 10.68
N PHE A 110 -15.37 5.07 10.96
CA PHE A 110 -14.71 5.57 12.17
C PHE A 110 -14.69 7.10 12.23
N ALA A 111 -14.28 7.77 11.17
CA ALA A 111 -14.23 9.23 11.13
C ALA A 111 -15.60 9.86 11.32
N ASN A 112 -16.65 9.31 10.72
CA ASN A 112 -18.02 9.80 10.81
C ASN A 112 -18.61 9.57 12.21
N LEU A 113 -18.19 8.53 12.92
CA LEU A 113 -18.53 8.29 14.33
C LEU A 113 -17.75 9.20 15.29
N GLY A 114 -16.79 9.99 14.82
CA GLY A 114 -16.03 10.93 15.63
C GLY A 114 -14.64 10.46 16.08
N PHE A 115 -14.20 9.24 15.70
CA PHE A 115 -12.85 8.79 15.98
C PHE A 115 -11.83 9.57 15.14
N LYS A 116 -10.72 9.97 15.74
CA LYS A 116 -9.51 10.28 14.99
C LYS A 116 -8.97 8.99 14.41
N THR A 117 -8.80 8.90 13.08
CA THR A 117 -8.40 7.65 12.40
C THR A 117 -7.22 7.89 11.47
N VAL A 118 -6.37 6.88 11.34
CA VAL A 118 -5.26 6.85 10.38
C VAL A 118 -5.57 5.82 9.29
N MET A 119 -5.44 6.22 8.04
CA MET A 119 -5.63 5.33 6.90
C MET A 119 -4.34 4.57 6.61
N SER A 120 -4.38 3.25 6.75
CA SER A 120 -3.25 2.33 6.52
C SER A 120 -3.60 1.26 5.50
N ASN A 121 -4.29 1.64 4.42
CA ASN A 121 -4.91 0.74 3.46
C ASN A 121 -3.94 -0.29 2.89
N SER A 122 -4.17 -1.57 3.16
CA SER A 122 -3.31 -2.67 2.69
C SER A 122 -3.26 -2.78 1.18
N SER A 123 -4.35 -2.44 0.49
CA SER A 123 -4.43 -2.46 -0.97
C SER A 123 -3.72 -1.27 -1.66
N ALA A 124 -3.05 -0.39 -0.90
CA ALA A 124 -2.36 0.77 -1.44
C ALA A 124 -1.06 1.14 -0.72
N PHE A 125 -0.94 0.88 0.60
CA PHE A 125 0.14 1.41 1.43
C PHE A 125 1.02 0.34 2.07
N TYR A 126 0.78 -0.94 1.78
CA TYR A 126 1.61 -2.04 2.24
C TYR A 126 2.71 -2.33 1.22
N PHE A 127 3.95 -2.00 1.55
CA PHE A 127 5.12 -2.18 0.68
C PHE A 127 5.61 -3.63 0.66
N ASP A 128 5.10 -4.47 1.55
CA ASP A 128 5.29 -5.91 1.56
C ASP A 128 4.31 -6.67 0.65
N MET A 129 3.39 -5.96 -0.01
CA MET A 129 2.62 -6.53 -1.11
C MET A 129 3.43 -6.48 -2.41
N ALA A 130 3.39 -7.58 -3.18
CA ALA A 130 4.05 -7.64 -4.48
C ALA A 130 3.45 -6.61 -5.46
N ASN A 131 4.30 -5.96 -6.25
CA ASN A 131 3.86 -4.94 -7.21
C ASN A 131 3.08 -5.51 -8.39
N ASP A 132 3.36 -6.76 -8.76
CA ASP A 132 2.75 -7.45 -9.89
C ASP A 132 2.74 -8.98 -9.69
N ARG A 133 2.22 -9.71 -10.69
CA ARG A 133 2.12 -11.18 -10.68
C ARG A 133 3.41 -11.89 -11.06
N ASP A 134 4.49 -11.17 -11.24
CA ASP A 134 5.74 -11.77 -11.66
C ASP A 134 6.33 -12.62 -10.51
N MET A 135 6.88 -13.77 -10.86
CA MET A 135 7.53 -14.66 -9.87
C MET A 135 8.75 -14.03 -9.21
N ASP A 136 9.36 -13.03 -9.87
CA ASP A 136 10.49 -12.27 -9.36
C ASP A 136 10.07 -11.08 -8.47
N SER A 137 8.78 -10.77 -8.37
CA SER A 137 8.27 -9.73 -7.49
C SER A 137 8.29 -10.19 -6.04
N HIS A 138 9.07 -9.49 -5.21
CA HIS A 138 9.07 -9.73 -3.78
C HIS A 138 7.76 -9.27 -3.14
N GLY A 139 7.30 -10.00 -2.13
CA GLY A 139 6.14 -9.63 -1.34
C GLY A 139 5.04 -10.67 -1.32
N LEU A 140 4.02 -10.37 -0.54
CA LEU A 140 2.78 -11.15 -0.42
C LEU A 140 1.73 -10.63 -1.41
N ASN A 141 0.58 -11.31 -1.48
CA ASN A 141 -0.51 -10.90 -2.38
C ASN A 141 -1.92 -11.08 -1.80
N TRP A 142 -2.00 -11.25 -0.48
CA TRP A 142 -3.29 -11.47 0.19
C TRP A 142 -4.25 -10.26 0.09
N SER A 143 -3.70 -9.03 -0.02
CA SER A 143 -4.48 -7.81 -0.24
C SER A 143 -4.59 -7.42 -1.72
N GLY A 144 -4.07 -8.26 -2.62
CA GLY A 144 -3.91 -7.97 -4.04
C GLY A 144 -2.48 -7.54 -4.37
N TYR A 145 -2.25 -7.19 -5.63
CA TYR A 145 -0.99 -6.62 -6.09
C TYR A 145 -1.06 -5.10 -5.98
N VAL A 146 -0.07 -4.50 -5.31
CA VAL A 146 -0.02 -3.07 -5.03
C VAL A 146 1.08 -2.43 -5.86
N ASP A 147 0.71 -1.82 -6.97
CA ASP A 147 1.66 -1.10 -7.81
C ASP A 147 1.79 0.38 -7.39
N TYR A 148 2.74 1.07 -7.99
CA TYR A 148 3.01 2.48 -7.67
C TYR A 148 1.83 3.39 -7.96
N PHE A 149 1.00 3.05 -8.95
CA PHE A 149 -0.19 3.82 -9.26
C PHE A 149 -1.26 3.68 -8.18
N ASP A 150 -1.43 2.50 -7.59
CA ASP A 150 -2.37 2.27 -6.50
C ASP A 150 -2.08 3.20 -5.32
N THR A 151 -0.80 3.30 -4.93
CA THR A 151 -0.36 4.20 -3.85
C THR A 151 -0.54 5.68 -4.22
N TRP A 152 -0.08 6.06 -5.43
CA TRP A 152 -0.12 7.45 -5.88
C TRP A 152 -1.54 7.97 -6.06
N ALA A 153 -2.45 7.13 -6.55
CA ALA A 153 -3.79 7.53 -6.93
C ALA A 153 -4.79 7.60 -5.75
N VAL A 154 -4.38 7.24 -4.54
CA VAL A 154 -5.27 7.35 -3.37
C VAL A 154 -5.60 8.82 -3.09
N ASP A 155 -6.89 9.14 -3.02
CA ASP A 155 -7.38 10.33 -2.31
C ASP A 155 -7.95 9.88 -0.97
N PRO A 156 -7.29 10.19 0.16
CA PRO A 156 -7.75 9.75 1.48
C PRO A 156 -9.17 10.23 1.82
N GLU A 157 -9.60 11.36 1.29
CA GLU A 157 -10.96 11.86 1.50
C GLU A 157 -11.99 11.27 0.52
N HIS A 158 -11.54 10.58 -0.53
CA HIS A 158 -12.43 10.11 -1.61
C HIS A 158 -11.93 8.85 -2.33
N ILE A 159 -11.60 7.80 -1.57
CA ILE A 159 -11.01 6.57 -2.12
C ILE A 159 -11.84 5.91 -3.23
N PHE A 160 -13.16 6.07 -3.22
CA PHE A 160 -14.06 5.51 -4.23
C PHE A 160 -14.19 6.39 -5.49
N GLY A 161 -13.54 7.53 -5.54
CA GLY A 161 -13.62 8.46 -6.66
C GLY A 161 -12.74 8.13 -7.84
N ASN A 162 -11.83 7.17 -7.71
CA ASN A 162 -10.88 6.82 -8.74
C ASN A 162 -11.42 5.72 -9.66
N VAL A 163 -11.94 6.12 -10.82
CA VAL A 163 -12.51 5.20 -11.81
C VAL A 163 -11.51 4.15 -12.29
N THR A 164 -10.24 4.51 -12.46
CA THR A 164 -9.22 3.55 -12.93
C THR A 164 -8.94 2.45 -11.91
N LEU A 165 -8.90 2.79 -10.61
CA LEU A 165 -8.80 1.77 -9.56
C LEU A 165 -10.04 0.88 -9.51
N ASN A 166 -11.22 1.46 -9.68
CA ASN A 166 -12.46 0.70 -9.71
C ASN A 166 -12.49 -0.29 -10.88
N GLU A 167 -12.04 0.14 -12.06
CA GLU A 167 -11.89 -0.73 -13.24
C GLU A 167 -10.87 -1.85 -12.99
N LYS A 168 -9.70 -1.52 -12.43
CA LYS A 168 -8.64 -2.48 -12.11
C LYS A 168 -9.11 -3.58 -11.18
N HIS A 169 -9.87 -3.23 -10.15
CA HIS A 169 -10.38 -4.18 -9.15
C HIS A 169 -11.75 -4.76 -9.52
N GLN A 170 -12.31 -4.43 -10.69
CA GLN A 170 -13.60 -4.90 -11.19
C GLN A 170 -14.77 -4.65 -10.22
N ILE A 171 -14.75 -3.48 -9.56
CA ILE A 171 -15.75 -3.12 -8.57
C ILE A 171 -16.91 -2.40 -9.25
N SER A 172 -18.12 -2.94 -9.10
CA SER A 172 -19.30 -2.36 -9.71
C SER A 172 -19.72 -1.03 -9.06
N SER A 173 -20.31 -0.16 -9.84
CA SER A 173 -20.88 1.11 -9.34
C SER A 173 -21.95 0.88 -8.28
N ASP A 174 -22.75 -0.19 -8.39
CA ASP A 174 -23.76 -0.56 -7.39
C ASP A 174 -23.11 -0.90 -6.05
N TYR A 175 -22.03 -1.69 -6.06
CA TYR A 175 -21.27 -2.01 -4.85
C TYR A 175 -20.72 -0.74 -4.17
N ILE A 176 -20.09 0.12 -4.97
CA ILE A 176 -19.50 1.39 -4.49
C ILE A 176 -20.58 2.35 -3.94
N SER A 177 -21.77 2.37 -4.55
CA SER A 177 -22.85 3.26 -4.13
C SER A 177 -23.35 2.99 -2.71
N LYS A 178 -23.19 1.77 -2.23
CA LYS A 178 -23.59 1.30 -0.89
C LYS A 178 -22.56 1.59 0.19
N LYS A 179 -21.35 2.01 -0.19
CA LYS A 179 -20.26 2.31 0.76
C LYS A 179 -20.42 3.68 1.38
N GLU A 180 -20.05 3.78 2.65
CA GLU A 180 -20.06 5.05 3.37
C GLU A 180 -19.03 6.02 2.78
N ARG A 181 -19.35 7.31 2.85
CA ARG A 181 -18.50 8.41 2.42
C ARG A 181 -18.09 9.25 3.62
N LEU A 182 -16.91 9.84 3.55
CA LEU A 182 -16.46 10.78 4.57
C LEU A 182 -17.34 12.03 4.55
N ALA A 183 -18.03 12.28 5.64
CA ALA A 183 -18.86 13.47 5.80
C ALA A 183 -17.95 14.72 5.83
N PRO A 184 -18.32 15.81 5.14
CA PRO A 184 -17.51 17.04 5.10
C PRO A 184 -17.18 17.62 6.49
N SER A 185 -18.11 17.50 7.45
CA SER A 185 -17.93 17.92 8.85
C SER A 185 -16.87 17.11 9.60
N ASN A 186 -16.58 15.88 9.14
CA ASN A 186 -15.74 14.92 9.84
C ASN A 186 -14.36 14.72 9.18
N ARG A 187 -14.01 15.54 8.18
CA ARG A 187 -12.71 15.48 7.49
C ARG A 187 -11.52 15.57 8.44
N THR A 188 -11.62 16.41 9.46
CA THR A 188 -10.55 16.59 10.46
C THR A 188 -10.35 15.37 11.37
N ASN A 189 -11.22 14.37 11.26
CA ASN A 189 -11.08 13.09 11.97
C ASN A 189 -10.19 12.10 11.21
N LEU A 190 -10.03 12.24 9.90
CA LEU A 190 -8.99 11.54 9.16
C LEU A 190 -7.68 12.29 9.33
N VAL A 191 -6.83 11.83 10.27
CA VAL A 191 -5.66 12.59 10.74
C VAL A 191 -4.38 12.30 9.97
N GLY A 192 -4.37 11.29 9.13
CA GLY A 192 -3.21 10.97 8.29
C GLY A 192 -3.31 9.65 7.56
N ILE A 193 -2.24 9.37 6.83
CA ILE A 193 -2.00 8.08 6.15
C ILE A 193 -0.73 7.45 6.73
N GLN A 194 -0.64 6.12 6.70
CA GLN A 194 0.53 5.37 7.11
C GLN A 194 0.80 4.23 6.14
N SER A 195 2.07 4.01 5.83
CA SER A 195 2.53 2.83 5.10
C SER A 195 3.18 1.82 6.03
N GLN A 196 3.16 0.55 5.63
CA GLN A 196 3.80 -0.56 6.32
C GLN A 196 4.74 -1.32 5.38
N LEU A 197 5.78 -1.91 5.96
CA LEU A 197 6.60 -2.93 5.35
C LEU A 197 6.85 -4.00 6.40
N PHE A 198 6.08 -5.09 6.35
CA PHE A 198 6.26 -6.24 7.23
C PHE A 198 7.37 -7.16 6.71
N GLY A 199 7.98 -7.92 7.61
CA GLY A 199 9.25 -8.58 7.37
C GLY A 199 9.19 -10.00 6.81
N GLU A 200 8.01 -10.58 6.57
CA GLU A 200 7.84 -12.00 6.25
C GLU A 200 8.61 -12.46 5.01
N THR A 201 8.73 -11.59 4.01
CA THR A 201 9.45 -11.90 2.77
C THR A 201 10.78 -11.16 2.65
N VAL A 202 11.20 -10.41 3.67
CA VAL A 202 12.46 -9.66 3.68
C VAL A 202 13.62 -10.58 4.06
N GLY A 203 14.26 -11.20 3.08
CA GLY A 203 15.37 -12.12 3.32
C GLY A 203 16.74 -11.45 3.56
N ASN A 204 16.93 -10.21 3.12
CA ASN A 204 18.17 -9.45 3.24
C ASN A 204 17.94 -7.95 2.96
N GLU A 205 18.99 -7.15 3.15
CA GLU A 205 18.95 -5.69 2.96
C GLU A 205 18.63 -5.29 1.49
N LYS A 206 19.10 -6.06 0.52
CA LYS A 206 18.78 -5.80 -0.90
C LYS A 206 17.28 -5.88 -1.14
N VAL A 207 16.64 -6.95 -0.67
CA VAL A 207 15.18 -7.15 -0.79
C VAL A 207 14.44 -6.05 -0.04
N LEU A 208 14.88 -5.69 1.17
CA LEU A 208 14.32 -4.58 1.92
C LEU A 208 14.33 -3.27 1.12
N ASN A 209 15.47 -2.93 0.53
CA ASN A 209 15.61 -1.71 -0.26
C ASN A 209 14.74 -1.74 -1.52
N GLU A 210 14.65 -2.87 -2.21
CA GLU A 210 13.80 -3.04 -3.40
C GLU A 210 12.30 -2.94 -3.06
N MET A 211 11.85 -3.44 -1.91
CA MET A 211 10.47 -3.30 -1.46
C MET A 211 10.16 -1.87 -0.98
N LEU A 212 11.15 -1.21 -0.37
CA LEU A 212 10.99 0.15 0.14
C LEU A 212 11.03 1.20 -0.97
N LEU A 213 11.91 1.03 -1.97
CA LEU A 213 12.16 2.03 -2.99
C LEU A 213 11.81 1.51 -4.40
N PRO A 214 11.04 2.27 -5.17
CA PRO A 214 10.61 3.66 -4.96
C PRO A 214 9.28 3.85 -4.21
N ASN A 215 8.65 2.79 -3.66
CA ASN A 215 7.35 2.86 -2.97
C ASN A 215 7.26 4.01 -1.96
N LEU A 216 8.31 4.19 -1.14
CA LEU A 216 8.38 5.27 -0.15
C LEU A 216 8.29 6.66 -0.79
N LEU A 217 8.90 6.86 -1.97
CA LEU A 217 8.83 8.14 -2.68
C LEU A 217 7.42 8.40 -3.23
N VAL A 218 6.76 7.36 -3.71
CA VAL A 218 5.37 7.43 -4.19
C VAL A 218 4.42 7.73 -3.03
N PHE A 219 4.60 7.08 -1.90
CA PHE A 219 3.84 7.34 -0.69
C PHE A 219 4.08 8.76 -0.15
N ALA A 220 5.34 9.21 -0.13
CA ALA A 220 5.69 10.56 0.29
C ALA A 220 5.02 11.62 -0.61
N GLU A 221 4.99 11.41 -1.92
CA GLU A 221 4.22 12.26 -2.83
C GLU A 221 2.77 12.38 -2.38
N ARG A 222 2.12 11.24 -2.08
CA ARG A 222 0.73 11.27 -1.63
C ARG A 222 0.55 11.93 -0.26
N ALA A 223 1.48 11.72 0.67
CA ALA A 223 1.40 12.24 2.03
C ALA A 223 1.60 13.77 2.11
N TRP A 224 2.43 14.33 1.22
CA TRP A 224 2.82 15.75 1.24
C TRP A 224 2.13 16.61 0.18
N SER A 225 1.56 15.99 -0.85
CA SER A 225 0.86 16.72 -1.91
C SER A 225 -0.54 17.13 -1.48
N SER A 226 -0.97 18.27 -1.96
CA SER A 226 -2.36 18.69 -1.85
C SER A 226 -3.29 17.72 -2.57
N ARG A 227 -4.56 17.78 -2.23
CA ARG A 227 -5.59 16.97 -2.89
C ARG A 227 -5.53 17.16 -4.41
N PRO A 228 -5.49 16.06 -5.20
CA PRO A 228 -5.40 16.16 -6.65
C PRO A 228 -6.62 16.86 -7.28
N SER A 229 -6.37 17.69 -8.29
CA SER A 229 -7.43 18.43 -8.98
C SER A 229 -8.43 17.54 -9.70
N TRP A 230 -7.97 16.38 -10.22
CA TRP A 230 -8.80 15.41 -10.93
C TRP A 230 -9.83 14.71 -10.03
N ASN A 231 -9.69 14.73 -8.70
CA ASN A 231 -10.63 14.11 -7.76
C ASN A 231 -11.98 14.84 -7.67
N THR A 232 -12.06 16.07 -8.18
CA THR A 232 -13.34 16.79 -8.31
C THR A 232 -14.12 16.36 -9.55
N LEU A 233 -13.48 15.61 -10.44
CA LEU A 233 -14.07 15.12 -11.69
C LEU A 233 -14.63 13.71 -11.49
N GLN A 234 -15.54 13.30 -12.38
CA GLN A 234 -16.18 11.99 -12.33
C GLN A 234 -16.08 11.26 -13.67
N GLY A 235 -16.06 9.93 -13.59
CA GLY A 235 -16.05 9.04 -14.76
C GLY A 235 -14.87 9.32 -15.69
N GLU A 236 -15.09 9.18 -16.99
CA GLU A 236 -14.04 9.35 -18.01
C GLU A 236 -13.38 10.73 -18.02
N LYS A 237 -14.07 11.78 -17.53
CA LYS A 237 -13.50 13.13 -17.43
C LYS A 237 -12.32 13.21 -16.44
N GLN A 238 -12.28 12.31 -15.48
CA GLN A 238 -11.19 12.21 -14.49
C GLN A 238 -9.91 11.61 -15.08
N LYS A 239 -10.05 10.64 -15.98
CA LYS A 239 -8.96 9.77 -16.44
C LYS A 239 -7.81 10.54 -17.11
N ALA A 240 -8.12 11.41 -18.06
CA ALA A 240 -7.09 12.15 -18.80
C ALA A 240 -6.25 13.11 -17.92
N PRO A 241 -6.84 13.98 -17.07
CA PRO A 241 -6.05 14.83 -16.18
C PRO A 241 -5.28 14.01 -15.12
N MET A 242 -5.85 12.92 -14.59
CA MET A 242 -5.17 12.03 -13.66
C MET A 242 -3.93 11.40 -14.30
N LEU A 243 -4.02 10.83 -15.50
CA LEU A 243 -2.88 10.26 -16.22
C LEU A 243 -1.85 11.32 -16.58
N LYS A 244 -2.26 12.55 -16.84
CA LYS A 244 -1.33 13.65 -17.08
C LYS A 244 -0.51 13.97 -15.82
N GLU A 245 -1.12 14.10 -14.67
CA GLU A 245 -0.42 14.34 -13.40
C GLU A 245 0.47 13.15 -13.02
N TRP A 246 0.00 11.92 -13.22
CA TRP A 246 0.80 10.70 -13.07
C TRP A 246 2.08 10.74 -13.90
N ASN A 247 1.98 11.07 -15.18
CA ASN A 247 3.14 11.19 -16.05
C ASN A 247 4.13 12.28 -15.59
N VAL A 248 3.65 13.41 -15.06
CA VAL A 248 4.50 14.45 -14.48
C VAL A 248 5.26 13.91 -13.26
N PHE A 249 4.55 13.19 -12.39
CA PHE A 249 5.18 12.54 -11.23
C PHE A 249 6.24 11.52 -11.66
N LEU A 250 5.92 10.62 -12.61
CA LEU A 250 6.87 9.64 -13.12
C LEU A 250 8.12 10.26 -13.74
N ASN A 251 7.97 11.40 -14.44
CA ASN A 251 9.12 12.14 -14.94
C ASN A 251 9.99 12.70 -13.80
N THR A 252 9.38 13.24 -12.76
CA THR A 252 10.10 13.73 -11.59
C THR A 252 10.83 12.59 -10.87
N LEU A 253 10.12 11.47 -10.66
CA LEU A 253 10.69 10.28 -10.04
C LEU A 253 11.88 9.74 -10.83
N GLY A 254 11.68 9.45 -12.12
CA GLY A 254 12.67 8.78 -12.95
C GLY A 254 13.86 9.66 -13.35
N GLN A 255 13.66 10.97 -13.56
CA GLN A 255 14.72 11.85 -14.06
C GLN A 255 15.38 12.70 -12.98
N ARG A 256 14.84 12.76 -11.77
CA ARG A 256 15.39 13.57 -10.67
C ARG A 256 15.59 12.75 -9.39
N ALA A 257 14.53 12.16 -8.83
CA ALA A 257 14.61 11.52 -7.52
C ALA A 257 15.48 10.25 -7.55
N LEU A 258 15.27 9.33 -8.49
CA LEU A 258 16.08 8.12 -8.59
C LEU A 258 17.54 8.41 -8.91
N PRO A 259 17.90 9.27 -9.89
CA PRO A 259 19.29 9.68 -10.10
C PRO A 259 19.93 10.36 -8.87
N PHE A 260 19.17 11.15 -8.13
CA PHE A 260 19.66 11.79 -6.88
C PHE A 260 20.02 10.72 -5.83
N LEU A 261 19.12 9.75 -5.59
CA LEU A 261 19.38 8.66 -4.66
C LEU A 261 20.59 7.82 -5.10
N ASN A 262 20.68 7.45 -6.36
CA ASN A 262 21.81 6.70 -6.92
C ASN A 262 23.14 7.44 -6.81
N HIS A 263 23.13 8.77 -6.88
CA HIS A 263 24.35 9.58 -6.71
C HIS A 263 24.82 9.60 -5.25
N HIS A 264 23.90 9.74 -4.30
CA HIS A 264 24.23 9.90 -2.89
C HIS A 264 24.41 8.57 -2.15
N TYR A 265 23.76 7.50 -2.60
CA TYR A 265 23.72 6.18 -1.95
C TYR A 265 24.10 5.10 -2.96
N LYS A 266 25.40 4.82 -3.09
CA LYS A 266 25.93 3.94 -4.15
C LYS A 266 25.50 2.48 -4.07
N ASP A 267 25.23 2.00 -2.84
CA ASP A 267 24.87 0.60 -2.60
C ASP A 267 23.36 0.39 -2.42
N LEU A 268 22.57 1.43 -2.72
CA LEU A 268 21.13 1.36 -2.61
C LEU A 268 20.53 0.57 -3.77
N ASN A 269 19.90 -0.55 -3.45
CA ASN A 269 19.16 -1.35 -4.44
C ASN A 269 17.75 -0.79 -4.59
N ILE A 270 17.48 -0.13 -5.71
CA ILE A 270 16.17 0.42 -6.04
C ILE A 270 15.47 -0.55 -6.99
N HIS A 271 14.22 -0.89 -6.72
CA HIS A 271 13.42 -1.68 -7.63
C HIS A 271 13.21 -0.93 -8.95
N LEU A 272 13.65 -1.55 -10.03
CA LEU A 272 13.47 -1.03 -11.39
C LEU A 272 12.40 -1.87 -12.09
N PRO A 273 11.25 -1.27 -12.45
CA PRO A 273 10.19 -1.97 -13.15
C PRO A 273 10.68 -2.58 -14.47
N LYS A 274 10.19 -3.76 -14.79
CA LYS A 274 10.46 -4.41 -16.09
C LYS A 274 10.01 -3.49 -17.23
N PRO A 275 10.79 -3.35 -18.29
CA PRO A 275 10.35 -2.61 -19.46
C PRO A 275 9.21 -3.37 -20.17
N GLY A 276 8.23 -2.64 -20.68
CA GLY A 276 7.24 -3.20 -21.59
C GLY A 276 7.79 -3.29 -23.01
N GLY A 277 7.58 -4.43 -23.68
CA GLY A 277 7.95 -4.63 -25.09
C GLY A 277 6.80 -5.23 -25.87
N ILE A 278 6.63 -4.81 -27.13
CA ILE A 278 5.68 -5.37 -28.07
C ILE A 278 6.33 -5.49 -29.45
N ILE A 279 6.06 -6.60 -30.13
CA ILE A 279 6.49 -6.80 -31.53
C ILE A 279 5.25 -6.77 -32.41
N GLU A 280 5.14 -5.73 -33.22
CA GLU A 280 4.06 -5.56 -34.22
C GLU A 280 4.65 -5.35 -35.62
N ASN A 281 4.20 -6.10 -36.59
CA ASN A 281 4.70 -6.04 -37.96
C ASN A 281 6.24 -6.08 -38.01
N ASP A 282 6.83 -7.07 -37.35
CA ASP A 282 8.27 -7.25 -37.19
C ASP A 282 9.03 -6.07 -36.58
N THR A 283 8.33 -5.18 -35.89
CA THR A 283 8.92 -4.01 -35.28
C THR A 283 8.77 -4.08 -33.76
N LEU A 284 9.89 -4.13 -33.03
CA LEU A 284 9.94 -4.03 -31.57
C LEU A 284 9.74 -2.57 -31.15
N ARG A 285 8.78 -2.36 -30.26
CA ARG A 285 8.56 -1.09 -29.55
C ARG A 285 8.70 -1.32 -28.06
N VAL A 286 9.40 -0.42 -27.36
CA VAL A 286 9.71 -0.58 -25.93
C VAL A 286 9.32 0.68 -25.17
N ARG A 287 8.82 0.48 -23.96
CA ARG A 287 8.52 1.55 -23.00
C ARG A 287 9.06 1.21 -21.61
N THR A 288 9.37 2.22 -20.82
CA THR A 288 9.65 2.09 -19.39
C THR A 288 8.60 2.83 -18.59
N LEU A 289 8.31 2.36 -17.38
CA LEU A 289 7.44 3.09 -16.47
C LEU A 289 8.12 4.40 -16.01
N PHE A 290 9.40 4.34 -15.63
CA PHE A 290 10.14 5.51 -15.19
C PHE A 290 10.95 6.12 -16.34
N PRO A 291 10.61 7.34 -16.81
CA PRO A 291 11.44 8.05 -17.78
C PRO A 291 12.86 8.26 -17.24
N GLY A 292 13.86 8.10 -18.11
CA GLY A 292 15.27 8.21 -17.75
C GLY A 292 15.98 6.87 -17.55
N LEU A 293 15.26 5.77 -17.35
CA LEU A 293 15.86 4.43 -17.38
C LEU A 293 16.34 4.09 -18.80
N LYS A 294 17.49 3.44 -18.88
CA LYS A 294 18.04 2.92 -20.15
C LYS A 294 17.53 1.50 -20.34
N VAL A 295 16.90 1.19 -21.46
CA VAL A 295 16.59 -0.20 -21.80
C VAL A 295 17.69 -0.75 -22.65
N ARG A 296 18.23 -1.89 -22.26
CA ARG A 296 19.16 -2.69 -23.06
C ARG A 296 18.49 -3.97 -23.52
N TYR A 297 18.94 -4.47 -24.63
CA TYR A 297 18.35 -5.64 -25.26
C TYR A 297 19.39 -6.60 -25.84
N THR A 298 18.97 -7.85 -25.99
CA THR A 298 19.64 -8.90 -26.76
C THR A 298 18.64 -9.51 -27.75
N LEU A 299 19.14 -10.16 -28.78
CA LEU A 299 18.34 -10.84 -29.82
C LEU A 299 18.60 -12.35 -29.88
N ASP A 300 19.45 -12.85 -29.00
CA ASP A 300 19.88 -14.23 -28.89
C ASP A 300 19.36 -14.95 -27.63
N GLY A 301 18.44 -14.31 -26.90
CA GLY A 301 17.89 -14.84 -25.64
C GLY A 301 18.80 -14.67 -24.43
N SER A 302 20.01 -14.14 -24.58
CA SER A 302 20.92 -13.90 -23.47
C SER A 302 20.43 -12.74 -22.57
N LEU A 303 20.77 -12.80 -21.26
CA LEU A 303 20.40 -11.74 -20.32
C LEU A 303 21.14 -10.43 -20.64
N PRO A 304 20.44 -9.32 -20.92
CA PRO A 304 21.09 -8.03 -21.15
C PRO A 304 21.90 -7.56 -19.94
N ASN A 305 23.11 -7.07 -20.20
CA ASN A 305 24.03 -6.52 -19.21
C ASN A 305 24.44 -5.07 -19.55
N SER A 306 25.33 -4.47 -18.75
CA SER A 306 25.75 -3.07 -18.92
C SER A 306 26.48 -2.78 -20.26
N SER A 307 26.95 -3.80 -20.99
CA SER A 307 27.58 -3.67 -22.31
C SER A 307 26.64 -3.98 -23.46
N SER A 308 25.45 -4.52 -23.21
CA SER A 308 24.46 -4.86 -24.25
C SER A 308 23.96 -3.60 -24.97
N LYS A 309 23.43 -3.77 -26.19
CA LYS A 309 22.91 -2.68 -27.00
C LYS A 309 21.78 -1.93 -26.29
N THR A 310 21.81 -0.59 -26.35
CA THR A 310 20.76 0.26 -25.81
C THR A 310 19.65 0.46 -26.85
N TYR A 311 18.40 0.24 -26.43
CA TYR A 311 17.24 0.56 -27.26
C TYR A 311 17.04 2.08 -27.31
N GLN A 312 16.95 2.63 -28.52
CA GLN A 312 16.74 4.07 -28.75
C GLN A 312 15.51 4.35 -29.61
N ASN A 313 15.29 3.48 -30.61
CA ASN A 313 14.23 3.64 -31.62
C ASN A 313 13.60 2.28 -31.93
N PRO A 314 12.39 2.27 -32.50
CA PRO A 314 11.79 1.01 -32.99
C PRO A 314 12.77 0.20 -33.81
N LEU A 315 12.87 -1.08 -33.52
CA LEU A 315 13.86 -1.99 -34.09
C LEU A 315 13.17 -3.10 -34.90
N THR A 316 13.64 -3.36 -36.12
CA THR A 316 13.16 -4.50 -36.90
C THR A 316 13.73 -5.80 -36.35
N ILE A 317 12.84 -6.76 -36.06
CA ILE A 317 13.13 -8.07 -35.47
C ILE A 317 12.90 -9.17 -36.50
N LYS A 318 13.87 -10.06 -36.63
CA LYS A 318 13.77 -11.24 -37.50
C LYS A 318 12.95 -12.35 -36.82
N GLN A 319 12.50 -13.31 -37.62
CA GLN A 319 11.66 -14.41 -37.13
C GLN A 319 12.37 -15.27 -36.07
N ASP A 320 13.67 -15.44 -36.17
CA ASP A 320 14.49 -16.28 -35.29
C ASP A 320 15.12 -15.48 -34.12
N ASP A 321 14.82 -14.19 -34.01
CA ASP A 321 15.35 -13.37 -32.92
C ASP A 321 14.57 -13.67 -31.60
N HIS A 322 15.33 -13.97 -30.54
CA HIS A 322 14.85 -14.12 -29.16
C HIS A 322 15.12 -12.83 -28.40
N VAL A 323 14.10 -12.01 -28.27
CA VAL A 323 14.25 -10.66 -27.71
C VAL A 323 14.15 -10.70 -26.17
N VAL A 324 15.21 -10.28 -25.49
CA VAL A 324 15.19 -10.04 -24.05
C VAL A 324 15.48 -8.56 -23.77
N LEU A 325 14.67 -7.95 -22.90
CA LEU A 325 14.79 -6.56 -22.48
C LEU A 325 15.12 -6.47 -21.01
N ARG A 326 15.92 -5.46 -20.64
CA ARG A 326 16.21 -5.15 -19.23
C ARG A 326 16.41 -3.65 -19.05
N ALA A 327 15.78 -3.08 -18.00
CA ALA A 327 15.97 -1.69 -17.63
C ALA A 327 17.21 -1.51 -16.74
N PHE A 328 17.90 -0.39 -16.91
CA PHE A 328 19.11 -0.02 -16.16
C PHE A 328 18.97 1.42 -15.65
N ASP A 329 19.45 1.63 -14.45
CA ASP A 329 19.55 2.96 -13.85
C ASP A 329 20.82 3.73 -14.28
N THR A 330 21.06 4.89 -13.66
CA THR A 330 22.23 5.73 -13.92
C THR A 330 23.55 5.12 -13.47
N ASN A 331 23.52 4.19 -12.51
CA ASN A 331 24.70 3.44 -12.04
C ASN A 331 24.96 2.18 -12.87
N ASN A 332 24.19 1.93 -13.92
CA ASN A 332 24.16 0.69 -14.71
C ASN A 332 23.78 -0.55 -13.89
N SER A 333 23.07 -0.38 -12.77
CA SER A 333 22.38 -1.48 -12.09
C SER A 333 21.16 -1.89 -12.90
N GLY A 334 21.00 -3.19 -13.16
CA GLY A 334 19.90 -3.71 -13.96
C GLY A 334 18.78 -4.26 -13.09
N GLY A 335 17.54 -3.92 -13.38
CA GLY A 335 16.35 -4.56 -12.83
C GLY A 335 16.13 -5.98 -13.36
N ASN A 336 14.92 -6.52 -13.19
CA ASN A 336 14.54 -7.81 -13.77
C ASN A 336 14.37 -7.70 -15.29
N ALA A 337 14.65 -8.79 -15.99
CA ALA A 337 14.52 -8.86 -17.44
C ALA A 337 13.14 -9.40 -17.85
N ILE A 338 12.75 -9.13 -19.09
CA ILE A 338 11.55 -9.69 -19.72
C ILE A 338 11.89 -10.24 -21.09
N GLU A 339 11.37 -11.41 -21.42
CA GLU A 339 11.35 -11.93 -22.78
C GLU A 339 10.13 -11.36 -23.52
N VAL A 340 10.33 -10.89 -24.75
CA VAL A 340 9.24 -10.35 -25.58
C VAL A 340 8.86 -11.39 -26.62
N VAL A 341 7.65 -11.90 -26.48
CA VAL A 341 7.07 -12.89 -27.41
C VAL A 341 6.26 -12.18 -28.49
N ARG A 342 6.25 -12.74 -29.71
CA ARG A 342 5.47 -12.25 -30.88
C ARG A 342 3.96 -12.50 -30.69
#